data_c5c840b830053c8455fb3a1f09c4d0b3
#
_entry.id   c5c840b830053c8455fb3a1f09c4d0b3
#
_cell.length_a   1.000
_cell.length_b   1.000
_cell.length_c   1.000
_cell.angle_alpha   90.00
_cell.angle_beta   90.00
_cell.angle_gamma   90.00
#
_symmetry.space_group_name_H-M   'P 1'
#
loop_
_entity.id
_entity.type
_entity.pdbx_description
1 polymer ?
#
loop_
_entity_poly.entity_id
_entity_poly.type
_entity_poly.pdbx_seq_one_letter_code
_entity_poly.pdbx_strand_id
1 'polypeptide(L)'
;MNDTMAWESILHRDASADERLLYGVTTTGVYCRPSCPSRRPKRDNVAFFSSVEAAERAGFRACRRCRPNHAKRPDNAVERAREYIDSHISDLADERITLQVLGETVGLSPYHLQRKFKDSVGLTPAQYVRARKSERLKGELKRGETVSRATFGAGYGSSSRVYDDADSRLGMTPATYRRGGAGARIEYVIASTSLGILLVGATDRGICAVTLGDDVESLEDALEREYPAATREHISDPGSSLRRWVEAVVALVDGGSARIELPLDVQASAFQWKVWKELQRIPFGETRSYSEIANAIGSPKAVRAVASACANNRVAVVIPCHRVVRQTGSLGGYRWGIERKQRLLEKERATRGDRTS
;
A
#
# COMPACT_ATOMS: atom_id res chain seq x y z
N MET A 1 38.45 -11.69 -1.38
CA MET A 1 37.65 -11.91 -0.13
C MET A 1 38.48 -12.84 0.72
N ASN A 2 38.73 -12.51 1.99
CA ASN A 2 39.46 -13.43 2.86
C ASN A 2 38.55 -14.58 3.35
N ASP A 3 39.17 -15.67 3.81
CA ASP A 3 38.46 -16.87 4.25
C ASP A 3 37.46 -16.65 5.38
N THR A 4 37.73 -15.65 6.25
CA THR A 4 36.83 -15.31 7.35
C THR A 4 35.54 -14.67 6.84
N MET A 5 35.61 -13.70 5.93
CA MET A 5 34.44 -13.07 5.32
C MET A 5 33.64 -14.05 4.47
N ALA A 6 34.35 -14.96 3.76
CA ALA A 6 33.69 -16.00 2.98
C ALA A 6 32.90 -16.97 3.89
N TRP A 7 33.46 -17.34 5.04
CA TRP A 7 32.78 -18.16 6.03
C TRP A 7 31.57 -17.48 6.66
N GLU A 8 31.66 -16.21 7.01
CA GLU A 8 30.55 -15.42 7.53
C GLU A 8 29.38 -15.34 6.53
N SER A 9 29.69 -15.18 5.24
CA SER A 9 28.67 -15.20 4.18
C SER A 9 27.88 -16.52 4.17
N ILE A 10 28.52 -17.65 4.46
CA ILE A 10 27.84 -18.96 4.58
C ILE A 10 27.00 -19.02 5.85
N LEU A 11 27.53 -18.54 6.98
CA LEU A 11 26.82 -18.53 8.26
C LEU A 11 25.55 -17.69 8.21
N HIS A 12 25.59 -16.55 7.53
CA HIS A 12 24.44 -15.64 7.38
C HIS A 12 23.59 -15.93 6.14
N ARG A 13 23.97 -16.92 5.32
CA ARG A 13 23.31 -17.25 4.03
C ARG A 13 23.19 -16.00 3.15
N ASP A 14 24.26 -15.27 3.03
CA ASP A 14 24.31 -14.02 2.30
C ASP A 14 24.13 -14.24 0.79
N ALA A 15 22.94 -13.86 0.31
CA ALA A 15 22.59 -13.96 -1.11
C ALA A 15 23.36 -12.96 -2.00
N SER A 16 23.91 -11.89 -1.42
CA SER A 16 24.71 -10.91 -2.15
C SER A 16 26.10 -11.45 -2.53
N ALA A 17 26.57 -12.47 -1.82
CA ALA A 17 27.82 -13.15 -2.09
C ALA A 17 27.71 -14.27 -3.15
N ASP A 18 26.49 -14.67 -3.55
CA ASP A 18 26.23 -15.83 -4.42
C ASP A 18 26.89 -15.76 -5.80
N GLU A 19 27.15 -14.55 -6.32
CA GLU A 19 27.77 -14.36 -7.64
C GLU A 19 29.31 -14.38 -7.59
N ARG A 20 29.86 -14.20 -6.40
CA ARG A 20 31.31 -14.02 -6.19
C ARG A 20 31.95 -15.15 -5.40
N LEU A 21 31.14 -15.99 -4.75
CA LEU A 21 31.60 -17.02 -3.83
C LEU A 21 30.79 -18.29 -3.99
N LEU A 22 31.51 -19.39 -4.11
CA LEU A 22 30.98 -20.73 -3.96
C LEU A 22 31.78 -21.47 -2.87
N TYR A 23 31.14 -22.43 -2.21
CA TYR A 23 31.83 -23.27 -1.25
C TYR A 23 31.59 -24.75 -1.53
N GLY A 24 32.61 -25.51 -1.48
CA GLY A 24 32.58 -26.98 -1.59
C GLY A 24 32.65 -27.62 -0.21
N VAL A 25 31.85 -28.66 0.00
CA VAL A 25 31.87 -29.48 1.22
C VAL A 25 32.67 -30.77 0.92
N THR A 26 33.87 -30.86 1.45
CA THR A 26 34.83 -31.93 1.16
C THR A 26 34.29 -33.32 1.49
N THR A 27 33.51 -33.45 2.57
CA THR A 27 32.90 -34.71 3.01
C THR A 27 31.82 -35.25 2.08
N THR A 28 31.21 -34.38 1.26
CA THR A 28 30.08 -34.73 0.36
C THR A 28 30.44 -34.58 -1.12
N GLY A 29 31.53 -33.90 -1.44
CA GLY A 29 31.93 -33.56 -2.80
C GLY A 29 30.95 -32.65 -3.50
N VAL A 30 30.19 -31.82 -2.75
CA VAL A 30 29.14 -30.92 -3.30
C VAL A 30 29.52 -29.48 -3.11
N TYR A 31 29.41 -28.65 -4.17
CA TYR A 31 29.56 -27.20 -4.03
C TYR A 31 28.22 -26.51 -4.04
N CYS A 32 28.13 -25.41 -3.26
CA CYS A 32 26.91 -24.63 -3.00
C CYS A 32 27.21 -23.14 -3.11
N ARG A 33 26.11 -22.35 -3.23
CA ARG A 33 26.15 -20.90 -3.01
C ARG A 33 26.04 -20.59 -1.51
N PRO A 34 26.57 -19.45 -1.01
CA PRO A 34 26.42 -19.02 0.38
C PRO A 34 24.98 -19.03 0.88
N SER A 35 24.02 -18.59 0.06
CA SER A 35 22.59 -18.56 0.40
C SER A 35 21.89 -19.93 0.42
N CYS A 36 22.61 -21.03 0.17
CA CYS A 36 22.01 -22.35 0.08
C CYS A 36 21.26 -22.75 1.38
N PRO A 37 19.98 -23.21 1.30
CA PRO A 37 19.20 -23.62 2.47
C PRO A 37 19.60 -25.01 3.03
N SER A 38 20.64 -25.64 2.50
CA SER A 38 21.14 -26.91 3.02
C SER A 38 21.71 -26.76 4.44
N ARG A 39 21.91 -27.91 5.12
CA ARG A 39 22.58 -27.91 6.44
C ARG A 39 23.96 -27.27 6.32
N ARG A 40 24.30 -26.39 7.26
CA ARG A 40 25.62 -25.73 7.31
C ARG A 40 26.71 -26.77 7.55
N PRO A 41 27.79 -26.77 6.75
CA PRO A 41 28.94 -27.61 7.00
C PRO A 41 29.75 -27.18 8.22
N LYS A 42 30.64 -28.01 8.73
CA LYS A 42 31.69 -27.59 9.63
C LYS A 42 32.74 -26.80 8.84
N ARG A 43 33.38 -25.81 9.47
CA ARG A 43 34.37 -24.93 8.80
C ARG A 43 35.51 -25.73 8.19
N ASP A 44 36.02 -26.73 8.89
CA ASP A 44 37.15 -27.57 8.49
C ASP A 44 36.87 -28.41 7.22
N ASN A 45 35.61 -28.58 6.85
CA ASN A 45 35.17 -29.33 5.67
C ASN A 45 34.79 -28.41 4.50
N VAL A 46 35.17 -27.11 4.53
CA VAL A 46 34.79 -26.15 3.50
C VAL A 46 35.99 -25.67 2.71
N ALA A 47 35.91 -25.78 1.40
CA ALA A 47 36.80 -25.16 0.43
C ALA A 47 36.03 -24.03 -0.30
N PHE A 48 36.67 -22.88 -0.55
CA PHE A 48 36.07 -21.75 -1.24
C PHE A 48 36.50 -21.70 -2.70
N PHE A 49 35.59 -21.29 -3.56
CA PHE A 49 35.80 -21.14 -5.00
C PHE A 49 35.23 -19.81 -5.50
N SER A 50 35.92 -19.21 -6.46
CA SER A 50 35.48 -17.98 -7.11
C SER A 50 34.58 -18.21 -8.33
N SER A 51 34.54 -19.44 -8.84
CA SER A 51 33.73 -19.79 -10.01
C SER A 51 33.27 -21.26 -9.98
N VAL A 52 32.27 -21.57 -10.81
CA VAL A 52 31.75 -22.94 -11.04
C VAL A 52 32.86 -23.83 -11.58
N GLU A 53 33.60 -23.34 -12.56
CA GLU A 53 34.66 -24.11 -13.22
C GLU A 53 35.81 -24.46 -12.25
N ALA A 54 36.09 -23.58 -11.29
CA ALA A 54 37.08 -23.83 -10.26
C ALA A 54 36.63 -24.95 -9.30
N ALA A 55 35.37 -24.94 -8.90
CA ALA A 55 34.79 -25.97 -8.04
C ALA A 55 34.72 -27.34 -8.76
N GLU A 56 34.31 -27.36 -10.03
CA GLU A 56 34.22 -28.58 -10.84
C GLU A 56 35.59 -29.18 -11.14
N ARG A 57 36.58 -28.35 -11.45
CA ARG A 57 37.99 -28.80 -11.62
C ARG A 57 38.58 -29.39 -10.33
N ALA A 58 38.12 -28.89 -9.17
CA ALA A 58 38.51 -29.48 -7.88
C ALA A 58 37.71 -30.74 -7.52
N GLY A 59 36.92 -31.29 -8.44
CA GLY A 59 36.19 -32.56 -8.27
C GLY A 59 34.84 -32.44 -7.52
N PHE A 60 34.34 -31.24 -7.28
CA PHE A 60 33.04 -31.04 -6.66
C PHE A 60 31.92 -31.06 -7.69
N ARG A 61 30.77 -31.60 -7.33
CA ARG A 61 29.54 -31.56 -8.13
C ARG A 61 28.56 -30.48 -7.63
N ALA A 62 27.75 -29.95 -8.52
CA ALA A 62 26.76 -28.94 -8.20
C ALA A 62 25.70 -29.47 -7.22
N CYS A 63 25.33 -28.62 -6.23
CA CYS A 63 24.23 -28.90 -5.33
C CYS A 63 22.90 -28.91 -6.08
N ARG A 64 22.12 -29.99 -5.96
CA ARG A 64 20.80 -30.13 -6.60
C ARG A 64 19.76 -29.16 -6.03
N ARG A 65 19.98 -28.63 -4.82
CA ARG A 65 19.04 -27.70 -4.14
C ARG A 65 19.23 -26.26 -4.58
N CYS A 66 20.46 -25.75 -4.55
CA CYS A 66 20.71 -24.34 -4.94
C CYS A 66 21.16 -24.20 -6.41
N ARG A 67 21.49 -25.29 -7.10
CA ARG A 67 21.91 -25.35 -8.52
C ARG A 67 22.88 -24.21 -8.88
N PRO A 68 24.07 -24.17 -8.28
CA PRO A 68 24.99 -23.05 -8.41
C PRO A 68 25.54 -22.87 -9.82
N ASN A 69 25.52 -23.93 -10.65
CA ASN A 69 25.89 -23.91 -12.06
C ASN A 69 24.79 -23.36 -13.02
N HIS A 70 23.61 -23.03 -12.51
CA HIS A 70 22.60 -22.34 -13.30
C HIS A 70 22.58 -20.86 -12.92
N ALA A 71 22.48 -19.97 -13.91
CA ALA A 71 22.28 -18.54 -13.67
C ALA A 71 21.07 -18.38 -12.74
N LYS A 72 21.24 -17.60 -11.67
CA LYS A 72 20.12 -17.25 -10.80
C LYS A 72 19.19 -16.38 -11.65
N ARG A 73 18.12 -16.95 -12.20
CA ARG A 73 17.08 -16.12 -12.82
C ARG A 73 16.63 -15.13 -11.75
N PRO A 74 16.58 -13.82 -12.07
CA PRO A 74 16.03 -12.86 -11.14
C PRO A 74 14.69 -13.41 -10.67
N ASP A 75 14.45 -13.34 -9.37
CA ASP A 75 13.24 -13.88 -8.75
C ASP A 75 12.05 -12.96 -9.07
N ASN A 76 11.64 -12.99 -10.32
CA ASN A 76 10.51 -12.22 -10.85
C ASN A 76 9.17 -12.98 -10.77
N ALA A 77 9.10 -14.04 -9.94
CA ALA A 77 7.87 -14.81 -9.81
C ALA A 77 6.66 -13.95 -9.39
N VAL A 78 6.88 -12.99 -8.49
CA VAL A 78 5.82 -12.05 -8.08
C VAL A 78 5.42 -11.13 -9.22
N GLU A 79 6.38 -10.62 -9.99
CA GLU A 79 6.11 -9.76 -11.14
C GLU A 79 5.33 -10.53 -12.23
N ARG A 80 5.79 -11.72 -12.56
CA ARG A 80 5.07 -12.61 -13.49
C ARG A 80 3.66 -12.94 -13.01
N ALA A 81 3.46 -13.16 -11.71
CA ALA A 81 2.13 -13.37 -11.15
C ALA A 81 1.26 -12.12 -11.27
N ARG A 82 1.81 -10.92 -11.09
CA ARG A 82 1.11 -9.64 -11.30
C ARG A 82 0.73 -9.46 -12.76
N GLU A 83 1.67 -9.64 -13.69
CA GLU A 83 1.44 -9.56 -15.12
C GLU A 83 0.35 -10.55 -15.57
N TYR A 84 0.39 -11.76 -15.05
CA TYR A 84 -0.67 -12.75 -15.31
C TYR A 84 -2.04 -12.28 -14.81
N ILE A 85 -2.13 -11.77 -13.58
CA ILE A 85 -3.37 -11.23 -13.03
C ILE A 85 -3.86 -10.07 -13.90
N ASP A 86 -3.00 -9.10 -14.20
CA ASP A 86 -3.37 -7.89 -14.93
C ASP A 86 -3.82 -8.19 -16.37
N SER A 87 -3.25 -9.21 -17.02
CA SER A 87 -3.64 -9.62 -18.37
C SER A 87 -4.93 -10.45 -18.42
N HIS A 88 -5.26 -11.19 -17.34
CA HIS A 88 -6.43 -12.08 -17.29
C HIS A 88 -7.59 -11.56 -16.44
N ILE A 89 -7.47 -10.34 -15.91
CA ILE A 89 -8.47 -9.77 -14.99
C ILE A 89 -9.85 -9.59 -15.63
N SER A 90 -9.92 -9.47 -16.97
CA SER A 90 -11.13 -9.33 -17.76
C SER A 90 -11.80 -10.66 -18.12
N ASP A 91 -11.10 -11.77 -17.92
CA ASP A 91 -11.64 -13.08 -18.27
C ASP A 91 -12.81 -13.40 -17.33
N LEU A 92 -13.98 -13.60 -17.91
CA LEU A 92 -15.30 -13.71 -17.26
C LEU A 92 -15.44 -14.84 -16.24
N ALA A 93 -14.44 -15.68 -16.07
CA ALA A 93 -14.47 -16.77 -15.12
C ALA A 93 -13.58 -16.46 -13.91
N ASP A 94 -14.20 -16.18 -12.77
CA ASP A 94 -13.55 -16.09 -11.43
C ASP A 94 -12.67 -17.31 -11.12
N GLU A 95 -12.89 -18.41 -11.82
CA GLU A 95 -12.21 -19.70 -11.67
C GLU A 95 -10.79 -19.71 -12.26
N ARG A 96 -10.42 -18.77 -13.14
CA ARG A 96 -9.15 -18.80 -13.87
C ARG A 96 -7.97 -18.15 -13.12
N ILE A 97 -8.22 -17.30 -12.14
CA ILE A 97 -7.14 -16.65 -11.34
C ILE A 97 -7.14 -17.24 -9.93
N THR A 98 -6.92 -18.54 -9.84
CA THR A 98 -6.73 -19.20 -8.53
C THR A 98 -5.28 -19.16 -8.10
N LEU A 99 -5.03 -19.32 -6.80
CA LEU A 99 -3.68 -19.41 -6.26
C LEU A 99 -2.89 -20.62 -6.84
N GLN A 100 -3.62 -21.68 -7.19
CA GLN A 100 -3.07 -22.85 -7.85
C GLN A 100 -2.52 -22.49 -9.24
N VAL A 101 -3.36 -21.90 -10.10
CA VAL A 101 -2.99 -21.48 -11.46
C VAL A 101 -1.83 -20.50 -11.44
N LEU A 102 -1.87 -19.51 -10.54
CA LEU A 102 -0.77 -18.57 -10.37
C LEU A 102 0.53 -19.27 -9.95
N GLY A 103 0.44 -20.25 -9.04
CA GLY A 103 1.58 -21.04 -8.61
C GLY A 103 2.22 -21.81 -9.77
N GLU A 104 1.40 -22.48 -10.58
CA GLU A 104 1.83 -23.22 -11.78
C GLU A 104 2.49 -22.27 -12.80
N THR A 105 1.87 -21.12 -13.08
CA THR A 105 2.38 -20.11 -14.02
C THR A 105 3.77 -19.61 -13.66
N VAL A 106 4.06 -19.44 -12.37
CA VAL A 106 5.35 -18.90 -11.91
C VAL A 106 6.33 -19.96 -11.42
N GLY A 107 5.90 -21.25 -11.36
CA GLY A 107 6.73 -22.36 -10.90
C GLY A 107 6.95 -22.38 -9.39
N LEU A 108 5.99 -21.94 -8.60
CA LEU A 108 6.02 -21.95 -7.14
C LEU A 108 4.83 -22.73 -6.58
N SER A 109 5.00 -23.36 -5.42
CA SER A 109 3.84 -23.89 -4.71
C SER A 109 2.89 -22.75 -4.30
N PRO A 110 1.58 -23.01 -4.22
CA PRO A 110 0.59 -22.00 -3.81
C PRO A 110 0.95 -21.31 -2.50
N TYR A 111 1.40 -22.04 -1.51
CA TYR A 111 1.82 -21.49 -0.22
C TYR A 111 3.04 -20.55 -0.35
N HIS A 112 4.06 -20.95 -1.10
CA HIS A 112 5.25 -20.14 -1.34
C HIS A 112 4.92 -18.87 -2.13
N LEU A 113 4.08 -18.98 -3.16
CA LEU A 113 3.63 -17.82 -3.93
C LEU A 113 2.85 -16.85 -3.05
N GLN A 114 1.88 -17.33 -2.27
CA GLN A 114 1.07 -16.46 -1.40
C GLN A 114 1.93 -15.67 -0.42
N ARG A 115 2.88 -16.35 0.24
CA ARG A 115 3.80 -15.71 1.19
C ARG A 115 4.67 -14.67 0.49
N LYS A 116 5.32 -15.06 -0.62
CA LYS A 116 6.25 -14.20 -1.35
C LYS A 116 5.55 -13.00 -1.98
N PHE A 117 4.36 -13.20 -2.55
CA PHE A 117 3.53 -12.16 -3.12
C PHE A 117 3.10 -11.16 -2.03
N LYS A 118 2.63 -11.67 -0.88
CA LYS A 118 2.26 -10.83 0.27
C LYS A 118 3.46 -10.04 0.81
N ASP A 119 4.62 -10.67 0.90
CA ASP A 119 5.85 -10.02 1.38
C ASP A 119 6.34 -8.92 0.43
N SER A 120 6.14 -9.10 -0.88
CA SER A 120 6.59 -8.15 -1.91
C SER A 120 5.57 -7.05 -2.21
N VAL A 121 4.28 -7.39 -2.32
CA VAL A 121 3.19 -6.50 -2.77
C VAL A 121 2.40 -5.94 -1.59
N GLY A 122 2.51 -6.55 -0.41
CA GLY A 122 1.72 -6.17 0.77
C GLY A 122 0.30 -6.73 0.78
N LEU A 123 -0.13 -7.37 -0.30
CA LEU A 123 -1.44 -7.99 -0.47
C LEU A 123 -1.28 -9.47 -0.82
N THR A 124 -2.23 -10.30 -0.44
CA THR A 124 -2.30 -11.65 -1.01
C THR A 124 -2.70 -11.56 -2.49
N PRO A 125 -2.40 -12.58 -3.33
CA PRO A 125 -2.86 -12.61 -4.72
C PRO A 125 -4.36 -12.37 -4.86
N ALA A 126 -5.19 -12.99 -4.03
CA ALA A 126 -6.64 -12.78 -4.02
C ALA A 126 -7.05 -11.33 -3.70
N GLN A 127 -6.36 -10.69 -2.72
CA GLN A 127 -6.60 -9.28 -2.40
C GLN A 127 -6.16 -8.36 -3.55
N TYR A 128 -5.06 -8.69 -4.22
CA TYR A 128 -4.59 -7.96 -5.39
C TYR A 128 -5.58 -8.07 -6.56
N VAL A 129 -6.05 -9.28 -6.88
CA VAL A 129 -7.10 -9.49 -7.90
C VAL A 129 -8.34 -8.64 -7.60
N ARG A 130 -8.83 -8.66 -6.36
CA ARG A 130 -10.00 -7.84 -5.97
C ARG A 130 -9.73 -6.34 -6.12
N ALA A 131 -8.55 -5.87 -5.73
CA ALA A 131 -8.19 -4.47 -5.89
C ALA A 131 -8.18 -4.05 -7.36
N ARG A 132 -7.59 -4.86 -8.24
CA ARG A 132 -7.55 -4.59 -9.68
C ARG A 132 -8.94 -4.64 -10.33
N LYS A 133 -9.79 -5.61 -9.94
CA LYS A 133 -11.20 -5.65 -10.38
C LYS A 133 -11.95 -4.38 -9.98
N SER A 134 -11.78 -3.91 -8.74
CA SER A 134 -12.39 -2.68 -8.26
C SER A 134 -11.90 -1.43 -9.01
N GLU A 135 -10.59 -1.32 -9.28
CA GLU A 135 -10.04 -0.22 -10.08
C GLU A 135 -10.59 -0.21 -11.51
N ARG A 136 -10.67 -1.41 -12.13
CA ARG A 136 -11.22 -1.55 -13.48
C ARG A 136 -12.71 -1.21 -13.51
N LEU A 137 -13.49 -1.69 -12.54
CA LEU A 137 -14.90 -1.33 -12.38
C LEU A 137 -15.07 0.20 -12.33
N LYS A 138 -14.27 0.88 -11.51
CA LYS A 138 -14.27 2.35 -11.41
C LYS A 138 -13.98 3.01 -12.76
N GLY A 139 -12.99 2.50 -13.48
CA GLY A 139 -12.62 3.00 -14.82
C GLY A 139 -13.75 2.85 -15.82
N GLU A 140 -14.43 1.69 -15.87
CA GLU A 140 -15.56 1.43 -16.76
C GLU A 140 -16.76 2.33 -16.40
N LEU A 141 -17.08 2.45 -15.12
CA LEU A 141 -18.16 3.31 -14.64
C LEU A 141 -17.91 4.79 -14.95
N LYS A 142 -16.68 5.27 -14.81
CA LYS A 142 -16.29 6.66 -15.17
C LYS A 142 -16.40 6.92 -16.68
N ARG A 143 -16.22 5.90 -17.52
CA ARG A 143 -16.41 5.99 -18.98
C ARG A 143 -17.89 5.95 -19.40
N GLY A 144 -18.81 5.87 -18.45
CA GLY A 144 -20.25 5.88 -18.71
C GLY A 144 -20.86 4.51 -19.02
N GLU A 145 -20.09 3.42 -18.89
CA GLU A 145 -20.60 2.07 -19.09
C GLU A 145 -21.71 1.73 -18.09
N THR A 146 -22.67 0.90 -18.52
CA THR A 146 -23.73 0.44 -17.61
C THR A 146 -23.15 -0.37 -16.46
N VAL A 147 -23.79 -0.35 -15.28
CA VAL A 147 -23.31 -1.12 -14.11
C VAL A 147 -23.12 -2.59 -14.45
N SER A 148 -24.05 -3.17 -15.21
CA SER A 148 -23.95 -4.56 -15.65
C SER A 148 -22.71 -4.77 -16.53
N ARG A 149 -22.50 -3.95 -17.53
CA ARG A 149 -21.36 -4.05 -18.46
C ARG A 149 -20.03 -3.80 -17.74
N ALA A 150 -19.97 -2.79 -16.88
CA ALA A 150 -18.80 -2.50 -16.04
C ALA A 150 -18.48 -3.65 -15.07
N THR A 151 -19.52 -4.30 -14.52
CA THR A 151 -19.37 -5.47 -13.65
C THR A 151 -18.66 -6.61 -14.38
N PHE A 152 -19.20 -7.01 -15.53
CA PHE A 152 -18.62 -8.10 -16.32
C PHE A 152 -17.26 -7.68 -16.94
N GLY A 153 -17.14 -6.45 -17.45
CA GLY A 153 -15.88 -5.90 -17.96
C GLY A 153 -14.76 -5.83 -16.93
N ALA A 154 -15.11 -5.70 -15.66
CA ALA A 154 -14.16 -5.74 -14.55
C ALA A 154 -13.85 -7.17 -14.05
N GLY A 155 -14.44 -8.20 -14.67
CA GLY A 155 -14.20 -9.60 -14.34
C GLY A 155 -14.96 -10.11 -13.11
N TYR A 156 -16.09 -9.48 -12.73
CA TYR A 156 -16.99 -10.02 -11.70
C TYR A 156 -17.98 -11.00 -12.33
N GLY A 157 -18.15 -12.17 -11.71
CA GLY A 157 -19.08 -13.20 -12.19
C GLY A 157 -20.56 -12.91 -11.91
N SER A 158 -20.89 -11.93 -11.07
CA SER A 158 -22.26 -11.49 -10.78
C SER A 158 -22.32 -10.08 -10.20
N SER A 159 -23.48 -9.43 -10.38
CA SER A 159 -23.72 -8.11 -9.78
C SER A 159 -23.73 -8.14 -8.24
N SER A 160 -24.24 -9.20 -7.63
CA SER A 160 -24.28 -9.34 -6.16
C SER A 160 -22.89 -9.22 -5.53
N ARG A 161 -21.88 -9.86 -6.12
CA ARG A 161 -20.49 -9.77 -5.66
C ARG A 161 -19.90 -8.36 -5.77
N VAL A 162 -20.41 -7.54 -6.70
CA VAL A 162 -20.01 -6.13 -6.79
C VAL A 162 -20.63 -5.33 -5.66
N TYR A 163 -21.89 -5.57 -5.30
CA TYR A 163 -22.55 -4.85 -4.21
C TYR A 163 -21.94 -5.22 -2.84
N ASP A 164 -21.63 -6.49 -2.61
CA ASP A 164 -20.94 -6.94 -1.37
C ASP A 164 -19.54 -6.31 -1.20
N ASP A 165 -18.82 -6.10 -2.32
CA ASP A 165 -17.52 -5.43 -2.34
C ASP A 165 -17.64 -3.88 -2.40
N ALA A 166 -18.75 -3.35 -2.93
CA ALA A 166 -18.91 -1.92 -3.23
C ALA A 166 -19.12 -1.06 -1.99
N ASP A 167 -19.94 -1.50 -1.04
CA ASP A 167 -20.20 -0.75 0.19
C ASP A 167 -18.93 -0.48 1.01
N SER A 168 -18.00 -1.42 0.99
CA SER A 168 -16.72 -1.26 1.70
C SER A 168 -15.62 -0.55 0.91
N ARG A 169 -15.80 -0.36 -0.42
CA ARG A 169 -14.71 0.10 -1.31
C ARG A 169 -15.04 1.30 -2.19
N LEU A 170 -16.31 1.51 -2.49
CA LEU A 170 -16.74 2.63 -3.32
C LEU A 170 -17.27 3.80 -2.47
N GLY A 171 -17.63 3.57 -1.20
CA GLY A 171 -18.28 4.57 -0.35
C GLY A 171 -19.66 4.99 -0.86
N MET A 172 -20.08 4.47 -2.01
CA MET A 172 -21.39 4.65 -2.63
C MET A 172 -21.69 3.47 -3.54
N THR A 173 -22.96 3.32 -3.96
CA THR A 173 -23.32 2.24 -4.89
C THR A 173 -22.59 2.39 -6.22
N PRO A 174 -22.32 1.28 -6.94
CA PRO A 174 -21.73 1.35 -8.29
C PRO A 174 -22.53 2.23 -9.26
N ALA A 175 -23.86 2.27 -9.10
CA ALA A 175 -24.73 3.12 -9.91
C ALA A 175 -24.52 4.61 -9.64
N THR A 176 -24.38 5.00 -8.39
CA THR A 176 -24.07 6.38 -7.97
C THR A 176 -22.67 6.78 -8.43
N TYR A 177 -21.69 5.90 -8.25
CA TYR A 177 -20.33 6.14 -8.69
C TYR A 177 -20.21 6.30 -10.22
N ARG A 178 -20.90 5.43 -11.02
CA ARG A 178 -20.95 5.53 -12.47
C ARG A 178 -21.41 6.91 -12.94
N ARG A 179 -22.38 7.46 -12.24
CA ARG A 179 -22.93 8.79 -12.51
C ARG A 179 -22.09 9.92 -11.92
N GLY A 180 -20.81 9.65 -11.59
CA GLY A 180 -19.89 10.66 -11.03
C GLY A 180 -20.34 11.23 -9.69
N GLY A 181 -21.05 10.41 -8.88
CA GLY A 181 -21.70 10.86 -7.66
C GLY A 181 -23.13 11.36 -7.89
N ALA A 182 -23.72 11.14 -9.07
CA ALA A 182 -25.09 11.61 -9.38
C ALA A 182 -26.09 11.05 -8.36
N GLY A 183 -26.86 11.96 -7.74
CA GLY A 183 -27.77 11.68 -6.63
C GLY A 183 -27.08 11.68 -5.26
N ALA A 184 -25.76 11.83 -5.18
CA ALA A 184 -25.11 12.20 -3.92
C ALA A 184 -25.20 13.72 -3.75
N ARG A 185 -25.64 14.16 -2.58
CA ARG A 185 -25.57 15.55 -2.14
C ARG A 185 -24.38 15.69 -1.23
N ILE A 186 -23.47 16.59 -1.58
CA ILE A 186 -22.30 16.94 -0.78
C ILE A 186 -22.51 18.36 -0.30
N GLU A 187 -22.71 18.51 0.98
CA GLU A 187 -22.67 19.80 1.64
C GLU A 187 -21.22 20.10 2.04
N TYR A 188 -20.72 21.29 1.72
CA TYR A 188 -19.37 21.66 2.08
C TYR A 188 -19.30 23.02 2.72
N VAL A 189 -18.32 23.18 3.60
CA VAL A 189 -18.03 24.41 4.33
C VAL A 189 -16.60 24.83 4.03
N ILE A 190 -16.40 26.12 3.85
CA ILE A 190 -15.10 26.76 3.75
C ILE A 190 -14.77 27.41 5.10
N ALA A 191 -13.61 27.12 5.63
CA ALA A 191 -13.13 27.71 6.89
C ALA A 191 -11.69 28.21 6.74
N SER A 192 -11.36 29.30 7.40
CA SER A 192 -9.99 29.79 7.51
C SER A 192 -9.28 29.08 8.65
N THR A 193 -8.03 28.69 8.41
CA THR A 193 -7.18 28.04 9.41
C THR A 193 -5.79 28.67 9.40
N SER A 194 -5.00 28.35 10.39
CA SER A 194 -3.59 28.78 10.44
C SER A 194 -2.71 28.18 9.32
N LEU A 195 -3.23 27.19 8.55
CA LEU A 195 -2.54 26.56 7.43
C LEU A 195 -3.13 26.92 6.06
N GLY A 196 -3.98 27.94 6.01
CA GLY A 196 -4.68 28.39 4.82
C GLY A 196 -6.16 28.04 4.86
N ILE A 197 -6.77 27.97 3.69
CA ILE A 197 -8.18 27.70 3.53
C ILE A 197 -8.44 26.21 3.63
N LEU A 198 -9.45 25.82 4.39
CA LEU A 198 -9.92 24.45 4.59
C LEU A 198 -11.29 24.28 3.93
N LEU A 199 -11.46 23.25 3.13
CA LEU A 199 -12.76 22.77 2.67
C LEU A 199 -13.08 21.46 3.36
N VAL A 200 -14.23 21.37 4.01
CA VAL A 200 -14.78 20.13 4.58
C VAL A 200 -16.08 19.81 3.86
N GLY A 201 -16.08 18.70 3.12
CA GLY A 201 -17.26 18.17 2.42
C GLY A 201 -17.81 16.94 3.10
N ALA A 202 -19.13 16.85 3.22
CA ALA A 202 -19.81 15.72 3.84
C ALA A 202 -21.07 15.32 3.06
N THR A 203 -21.40 14.05 3.15
CA THR A 203 -22.70 13.48 2.75
C THR A 203 -23.55 13.23 4.00
N ASP A 204 -24.74 12.70 3.82
CA ASP A 204 -25.60 12.21 4.92
C ASP A 204 -24.94 11.10 5.77
N ARG A 205 -23.92 10.43 5.24
CA ARG A 205 -23.20 9.32 5.90
C ARG A 205 -21.93 9.75 6.63
N GLY A 206 -21.35 10.91 6.30
CA GLY A 206 -20.14 11.40 6.95
C GLY A 206 -19.25 12.25 6.05
N ILE A 207 -18.07 12.57 6.56
CA ILE A 207 -17.07 13.39 5.87
C ILE A 207 -16.51 12.61 4.66
N CYS A 208 -16.63 13.20 3.47
CA CYS A 208 -16.10 12.61 2.22
C CYS A 208 -14.87 13.35 1.68
N ALA A 209 -14.67 14.62 2.06
CA ALA A 209 -13.52 15.41 1.65
C ALA A 209 -13.04 16.33 2.77
N VAL A 210 -11.74 16.41 2.97
CA VAL A 210 -11.07 17.45 3.78
C VAL A 210 -9.83 17.87 3.01
N THR A 211 -9.83 19.09 2.49
CA THR A 211 -8.75 19.62 1.66
C THR A 211 -8.24 20.94 2.19
N LEU A 212 -6.94 21.20 2.02
CA LEU A 212 -6.26 22.43 2.39
C LEU A 212 -5.68 23.10 1.14
N GLY A 213 -5.83 24.38 1.01
CA GLY A 213 -5.34 25.17 -0.11
C GLY A 213 -5.12 26.63 0.24
N ASP A 214 -4.75 27.41 -0.77
CA ASP A 214 -4.47 28.84 -0.63
C ASP A 214 -5.63 29.70 -1.16
N ASP A 215 -6.49 29.12 -2.00
CA ASP A 215 -7.67 29.80 -2.56
C ASP A 215 -8.88 28.85 -2.59
N VAL A 216 -10.07 29.43 -2.54
CA VAL A 216 -11.35 28.72 -2.50
C VAL A 216 -11.64 28.01 -3.83
N GLU A 217 -11.39 28.68 -4.95
CA GLU A 217 -11.71 28.20 -6.28
C GLU A 217 -10.99 26.85 -6.58
N SER A 218 -9.69 26.78 -6.26
CA SER A 218 -8.93 25.52 -6.44
C SER A 218 -9.43 24.37 -5.57
N LEU A 219 -9.98 24.66 -4.38
CA LEU A 219 -10.56 23.66 -3.50
C LEU A 219 -11.91 23.17 -4.00
N GLU A 220 -12.74 24.06 -4.51
CA GLU A 220 -14.04 23.73 -5.14
C GLU A 220 -13.82 22.93 -6.42
N ASP A 221 -12.89 23.34 -7.26
CA ASP A 221 -12.46 22.58 -8.44
C ASP A 221 -11.97 21.19 -8.11
N ALA A 222 -11.21 21.04 -7.02
CA ALA A 222 -10.74 19.74 -6.57
C ALA A 222 -11.92 18.86 -6.12
N LEU A 223 -12.91 19.42 -5.44
CA LEU A 223 -14.13 18.71 -5.05
C LEU A 223 -14.96 18.32 -6.28
N GLU A 224 -15.06 19.21 -7.27
CA GLU A 224 -15.77 18.93 -8.53
C GLU A 224 -15.10 17.83 -9.33
N ARG A 225 -13.79 17.89 -9.51
CA ARG A 225 -13.03 16.82 -10.19
C ARG A 225 -13.19 15.47 -9.52
N GLU A 226 -13.34 15.46 -8.20
CA GLU A 226 -13.52 14.21 -7.46
C GLU A 226 -14.94 13.66 -7.57
N TYR A 227 -15.95 14.54 -7.55
CA TYR A 227 -17.38 14.20 -7.58
C TYR A 227 -18.11 14.99 -8.68
N PRO A 228 -17.81 14.75 -9.98
CA PRO A 228 -18.25 15.64 -11.07
C PRO A 228 -19.75 15.70 -11.27
N ALA A 229 -20.52 14.69 -10.86
CA ALA A 229 -21.97 14.64 -11.01
C ALA A 229 -22.73 14.64 -9.67
N ALA A 230 -22.06 14.90 -8.55
CA ALA A 230 -22.71 15.14 -7.28
C ALA A 230 -23.30 16.57 -7.25
N THR A 231 -24.43 16.73 -6.58
CA THR A 231 -24.90 18.07 -6.19
C THR A 231 -23.99 18.57 -5.08
N ARG A 232 -23.26 19.64 -5.32
CA ARG A 232 -22.36 20.28 -4.35
C ARG A 232 -22.98 21.58 -3.88
N GLU A 233 -23.11 21.74 -2.59
CA GLU A 233 -23.75 22.91 -1.99
C GLU A 233 -22.85 23.52 -0.93
N HIS A 234 -22.48 24.77 -1.14
CA HIS A 234 -21.75 25.53 -0.13
C HIS A 234 -22.70 25.97 0.97
N ILE A 235 -22.43 25.59 2.19
CA ILE A 235 -23.25 25.88 3.36
C ILE A 235 -22.53 26.91 4.23
N SER A 236 -23.05 28.11 4.29
CA SER A 236 -22.52 29.21 5.14
C SER A 236 -22.90 29.02 6.62
N ASP A 237 -24.08 28.47 6.89
CA ASP A 237 -24.55 28.16 8.24
C ASP A 237 -24.94 26.67 8.34
N PRO A 238 -23.97 25.78 8.60
CA PRO A 238 -24.19 24.34 8.60
C PRO A 238 -25.04 23.91 9.81
N GLY A 239 -25.85 22.88 9.61
CA GLY A 239 -26.57 22.21 10.68
C GLY A 239 -25.64 21.65 11.75
N SER A 240 -26.21 21.30 12.92
CA SER A 240 -25.44 20.94 14.13
C SER A 240 -24.40 19.82 13.96
N SER A 241 -24.63 18.85 13.07
CA SER A 241 -23.68 17.76 12.83
C SER A 241 -22.49 18.21 12.00
N LEU A 242 -22.72 18.84 10.85
CA LEU A 242 -21.66 19.32 9.97
C LEU A 242 -20.83 20.40 10.66
N ARG A 243 -21.49 21.32 11.41
CA ARG A 243 -20.81 22.34 12.20
C ARG A 243 -19.79 21.71 13.16
N ARG A 244 -20.21 20.72 13.96
CA ARG A 244 -19.33 20.02 14.91
C ARG A 244 -18.16 19.31 14.21
N TRP A 245 -18.39 18.72 13.03
CA TRP A 245 -17.32 18.09 12.27
C TRP A 245 -16.32 19.11 11.74
N VAL A 246 -16.79 20.25 11.23
CA VAL A 246 -15.91 21.34 10.76
C VAL A 246 -15.08 21.88 11.91
N GLU A 247 -15.71 22.21 13.04
CA GLU A 247 -15.02 22.69 14.25
C GLU A 247 -13.95 21.72 14.72
N ALA A 248 -14.26 20.42 14.73
CA ALA A 248 -13.30 19.38 15.12
C ALA A 248 -12.12 19.31 14.13
N VAL A 249 -12.37 19.40 12.81
CA VAL A 249 -11.32 19.37 11.80
C VAL A 249 -10.46 20.65 11.88
N VAL A 250 -11.06 21.82 12.06
CA VAL A 250 -10.34 23.09 12.28
C VAL A 250 -9.44 22.96 13.52
N ALA A 251 -9.97 22.46 14.63
CA ALA A 251 -9.18 22.26 15.84
C ALA A 251 -7.97 21.32 15.60
N LEU A 252 -8.16 20.25 14.81
CA LEU A 252 -7.04 19.35 14.43
C LEU A 252 -5.98 20.07 13.58
N VAL A 253 -6.39 20.94 12.64
CA VAL A 253 -5.46 21.72 11.81
C VAL A 253 -4.70 22.74 12.65
N ASP A 254 -5.34 23.32 13.64
CA ASP A 254 -4.76 24.35 14.51
C ASP A 254 -3.95 23.78 15.69
N GLY A 255 -3.74 22.46 15.70
CA GLY A 255 -2.89 21.78 16.68
C GLY A 255 -3.63 21.30 17.93
N GLY A 256 -4.96 21.37 17.92
CA GLY A 256 -5.80 20.78 18.96
C GLY A 256 -5.88 19.25 18.85
N SER A 257 -6.17 18.57 19.96
CA SER A 257 -6.47 17.14 19.96
C SER A 257 -7.98 16.93 20.11
N ALA A 258 -8.70 16.87 19.01
CA ALA A 258 -10.10 16.49 19.04
C ALA A 258 -10.20 14.97 19.17
N ARG A 259 -10.79 14.47 20.26
CA ARG A 259 -11.18 13.06 20.45
C ARG A 259 -12.62 12.86 19.95
N ILE A 260 -12.92 13.28 18.74
CA ILE A 260 -14.24 13.07 18.14
C ILE A 260 -14.09 11.97 17.11
N GLU A 261 -14.87 10.90 17.24
CA GLU A 261 -15.03 9.94 16.15
C GLU A 261 -15.81 10.63 15.02
N LEU A 262 -15.09 11.01 13.98
CA LEU A 262 -15.66 11.62 12.79
C LEU A 262 -16.11 10.50 11.85
N PRO A 263 -17.41 10.43 11.50
CA PRO A 263 -17.88 9.46 10.51
C PRO A 263 -17.27 9.80 9.15
N LEU A 264 -16.73 8.79 8.46
CA LEU A 264 -16.06 8.96 7.19
C LEU A 264 -16.85 8.27 6.08
N ASP A 265 -17.19 9.01 5.04
CA ASP A 265 -17.73 8.49 3.78
C ASP A 265 -16.67 8.58 2.68
N VAL A 266 -15.55 7.88 2.86
CA VAL A 266 -14.41 7.90 1.94
C VAL A 266 -14.22 6.57 1.24
N GLN A 267 -13.90 6.68 -0.04
CA GLN A 267 -13.61 5.50 -0.86
C GLN A 267 -12.16 5.06 -0.69
N ALA A 268 -11.96 3.79 -0.38
CA ALA A 268 -10.62 3.23 -0.25
C ALA A 268 -10.59 1.73 -0.57
N SER A 269 -9.45 1.25 -1.07
CA SER A 269 -9.19 -0.17 -1.18
C SER A 269 -9.00 -0.80 0.21
N ALA A 270 -9.17 -2.12 0.31
CA ALA A 270 -8.91 -2.83 1.58
C ALA A 270 -7.49 -2.58 2.11
N PHE A 271 -6.50 -2.41 1.22
CA PHE A 271 -5.14 -2.07 1.61
C PHE A 271 -5.05 -0.63 2.15
N GLN A 272 -5.65 0.35 1.46
CA GLN A 272 -5.69 1.73 1.93
C GLN A 272 -6.38 1.83 3.30
N TRP A 273 -7.52 1.18 3.49
CA TRP A 273 -8.20 1.12 4.80
C TRP A 273 -7.31 0.53 5.89
N LYS A 274 -6.57 -0.53 5.57
CA LYS A 274 -5.64 -1.15 6.52
C LYS A 274 -4.52 -0.18 6.91
N VAL A 275 -3.96 0.54 5.94
CA VAL A 275 -2.98 1.60 6.17
C VAL A 275 -3.62 2.72 7.00
N TRP A 276 -4.75 3.27 6.57
CA TRP A 276 -5.39 4.42 7.21
C TRP A 276 -5.81 4.16 8.65
N LYS A 277 -6.31 2.95 8.96
CA LYS A 277 -6.57 2.53 10.34
C LYS A 277 -5.29 2.53 11.19
N GLU A 278 -4.16 2.14 10.61
CA GLU A 278 -2.88 2.19 11.32
C GLU A 278 -2.38 3.63 11.48
N LEU A 279 -2.60 4.50 10.48
CA LEU A 279 -2.29 5.93 10.61
C LEU A 279 -3.07 6.58 11.77
N GLN A 280 -4.35 6.26 11.92
CA GLN A 280 -5.19 6.80 13.00
C GLN A 280 -4.73 6.35 14.41
N ARG A 281 -3.93 5.28 14.51
CA ARG A 281 -3.31 4.82 15.76
C ARG A 281 -2.04 5.57 16.13
N ILE A 282 -1.47 6.35 15.21
CA ILE A 282 -0.29 7.15 15.54
C ILE A 282 -0.73 8.24 16.53
N PRO A 283 -0.16 8.28 17.74
CA PRO A 283 -0.54 9.27 18.73
C PRO A 283 -0.29 10.70 18.21
N PHE A 284 -1.05 11.63 18.73
CA PHE A 284 -0.87 13.05 18.46
C PHE A 284 0.54 13.51 18.87
N GLY A 285 1.23 14.24 17.97
CA GLY A 285 2.61 14.69 18.18
C GLY A 285 3.68 13.62 17.98
N GLU A 286 3.30 12.40 17.56
CA GLU A 286 4.24 11.33 17.20
C GLU A 286 4.31 11.14 15.69
N THR A 287 5.41 10.56 15.26
CA THR A 287 5.59 10.18 13.85
C THR A 287 5.98 8.72 13.73
N ARG A 288 5.64 8.10 12.60
CA ARG A 288 6.09 6.77 12.22
C ARG A 288 6.67 6.83 10.82
N SER A 289 7.64 5.98 10.55
CA SER A 289 8.17 5.83 9.19
C SER A 289 7.22 5.00 8.31
N TYR A 290 7.30 5.18 7.00
CA TYR A 290 6.57 4.32 6.04
C TYR A 290 6.88 2.83 6.26
N SER A 291 8.11 2.49 6.67
CA SER A 291 8.54 1.13 6.98
C SER A 291 7.89 0.59 8.26
N GLU A 292 7.77 1.40 9.31
CA GLU A 292 7.07 0.99 10.55
C GLU A 292 5.59 0.72 10.29
N ILE A 293 4.93 1.58 9.50
CA ILE A 293 3.54 1.34 9.09
C ILE A 293 3.44 0.05 8.25
N ALA A 294 4.35 -0.18 7.31
CA ALA A 294 4.38 -1.40 6.51
C ALA A 294 4.56 -2.65 7.38
N ASN A 295 5.40 -2.57 8.42
CA ASN A 295 5.58 -3.64 9.39
C ASN A 295 4.31 -3.87 10.24
N ALA A 296 3.72 -2.79 10.77
CA ALA A 296 2.51 -2.86 11.60
C ALA A 296 1.32 -3.49 10.89
N ILE A 297 1.17 -3.23 9.59
CA ILE A 297 0.12 -3.88 8.77
C ILE A 297 0.49 -5.30 8.31
N GLY A 298 1.63 -5.86 8.76
CA GLY A 298 2.10 -7.20 8.40
C GLY A 298 2.58 -7.32 6.95
N SER A 299 3.08 -6.24 6.37
CA SER A 299 3.52 -6.17 4.97
C SER A 299 4.82 -5.36 4.83
N PRO A 300 5.96 -5.81 5.43
CA PRO A 300 7.20 -5.01 5.57
C PRO A 300 7.79 -4.54 4.24
N LYS A 301 7.54 -5.24 3.15
CA LYS A 301 8.03 -4.86 1.82
C LYS A 301 7.10 -3.90 1.07
N ALA A 302 5.93 -3.57 1.62
CA ALA A 302 4.92 -2.73 0.97
C ALA A 302 5.12 -1.22 1.19
N VAL A 303 6.33 -0.75 1.51
CA VAL A 303 6.63 0.66 1.84
C VAL A 303 6.14 1.63 0.77
N ARG A 304 6.34 1.31 -0.53
CA ARG A 304 5.84 2.15 -1.64
C ARG A 304 4.31 2.17 -1.70
N ALA A 305 3.66 1.04 -1.44
CA ALA A 305 2.20 0.96 -1.42
C ALA A 305 1.61 1.75 -0.23
N VAL A 306 2.28 1.76 0.93
CA VAL A 306 1.92 2.61 2.07
C VAL A 306 2.05 4.09 1.69
N ALA A 307 3.13 4.49 1.03
CA ALA A 307 3.31 5.86 0.55
C ALA A 307 2.21 6.27 -0.45
N SER A 308 1.84 5.38 -1.38
CA SER A 308 0.72 5.59 -2.29
C SER A 308 -0.63 5.71 -1.54
N ALA A 309 -0.87 4.90 -0.52
CA ALA A 309 -2.07 5.00 0.31
C ALA A 309 -2.14 6.36 1.06
N CYS A 310 -1.01 6.87 1.54
CA CYS A 310 -0.92 8.22 2.13
C CYS A 310 -1.21 9.31 1.10
N ALA A 311 -0.68 9.21 -0.12
CA ALA A 311 -0.89 10.18 -1.20
C ALA A 311 -2.35 10.20 -1.69
N ASN A 312 -3.06 9.08 -1.60
CA ASN A 312 -4.47 8.95 -1.98
C ASN A 312 -5.45 9.28 -0.85
N ASN A 313 -4.98 9.76 0.30
CA ASN A 313 -5.85 10.28 1.35
C ASN A 313 -6.60 11.53 0.86
N ARG A 314 -7.91 11.58 1.08
CA ARG A 314 -8.79 12.70 0.70
C ARG A 314 -9.32 13.49 1.89
N VAL A 315 -9.04 13.02 3.08
CA VAL A 315 -9.50 13.63 4.32
C VAL A 315 -8.28 14.01 5.16
N ALA A 316 -7.71 15.17 4.83
CA ALA A 316 -6.55 15.72 5.52
C ALA A 316 -6.77 15.72 7.03
N VAL A 317 -5.73 15.54 7.80
CA VAL A 317 -5.67 15.53 9.27
C VAL A 317 -6.56 14.51 9.96
N VAL A 318 -7.77 14.24 9.47
CA VAL A 318 -8.68 13.22 10.02
C VAL A 318 -8.07 11.82 9.87
N ILE A 319 -7.48 11.54 8.69
CA ILE A 319 -6.53 10.43 8.51
C ILE A 319 -5.14 11.05 8.50
N PRO A 320 -4.36 10.89 9.58
CA PRO A 320 -3.16 11.71 9.82
C PRO A 320 -1.94 11.23 9.02
N CYS A 321 -2.03 11.23 7.68
CA CYS A 321 -0.91 10.86 6.81
C CYS A 321 0.28 11.82 6.91
N HIS A 322 0.10 13.03 7.47
CA HIS A 322 1.19 13.95 7.80
C HIS A 322 2.13 13.40 8.87
N ARG A 323 1.68 12.50 9.76
CA ARG A 323 2.51 11.85 10.79
C ARG A 323 3.41 10.76 10.23
N VAL A 324 3.33 10.45 8.93
CA VAL A 324 4.23 9.46 8.30
C VAL A 324 5.40 10.15 7.63
N VAL A 325 6.61 9.74 8.01
CA VAL A 325 7.89 10.32 7.57
C VAL A 325 8.77 9.25 6.91
N ARG A 326 9.88 9.64 6.30
CA ARG A 326 10.87 8.67 5.83
C ARG A 326 11.66 8.10 7.01
N GLN A 327 12.28 6.95 6.83
CA GLN A 327 13.12 6.32 7.86
C GLN A 327 14.30 7.19 8.29
N THR A 328 14.76 8.08 7.42
CA THR A 328 15.79 9.10 7.71
C THR A 328 15.28 10.27 8.55
N GLY A 329 13.98 10.31 8.90
CA GLY A 329 13.34 11.45 9.56
C GLY A 329 12.90 12.58 8.61
N SER A 330 13.26 12.53 7.32
CA SER A 330 12.81 13.54 6.36
C SER A 330 11.30 13.39 6.06
N LEU A 331 10.61 14.51 5.82
CA LEU A 331 9.14 14.57 5.80
C LEU A 331 8.48 13.67 4.75
N GLY A 332 9.14 13.44 3.59
CA GLY A 332 8.48 12.80 2.45
C GLY A 332 7.40 13.70 1.83
N GLY A 333 6.65 13.16 0.85
CA GLY A 333 5.60 13.90 0.18
C GLY A 333 4.37 14.14 1.06
N TYR A 334 3.59 15.17 0.70
CA TYR A 334 2.26 15.44 1.26
C TYR A 334 1.37 16.05 0.19
N ARG A 335 0.13 15.57 0.06
CA ARG A 335 -0.79 15.98 -1.02
C ARG A 335 -1.08 17.47 -1.02
N TRP A 336 -1.12 18.09 0.16
CA TRP A 336 -1.46 19.50 0.36
C TRP A 336 -0.23 20.39 0.61
N GLY A 337 0.96 19.93 0.18
CA GLY A 337 2.21 20.67 0.31
C GLY A 337 3.05 20.28 1.52
N ILE A 338 4.36 20.20 1.31
CA ILE A 338 5.30 19.73 2.33
C ILE A 338 5.41 20.72 3.50
N GLU A 339 5.25 22.01 3.23
CA GLU A 339 5.27 23.07 4.24
C GLU A 339 4.12 22.93 5.24
N ARG A 340 2.89 22.63 4.73
CA ARG A 340 1.75 22.35 5.60
C ARG A 340 1.97 21.12 6.47
N LYS A 341 2.60 20.08 5.93
CA LYS A 341 2.97 18.90 6.71
C LYS A 341 3.93 19.24 7.85
N GLN A 342 4.94 20.02 7.54
CA GLN A 342 5.92 20.48 8.54
C GLN A 342 5.23 21.27 9.67
N ARG A 343 4.43 22.27 9.31
CA ARG A 343 3.70 23.10 10.27
C ARG A 343 2.72 22.30 11.13
N LEU A 344 2.03 21.29 10.55
CA LEU A 344 1.18 20.38 11.31
C LEU A 344 1.98 19.65 12.39
N LEU A 345 3.10 19.05 12.01
CA LEU A 345 3.97 18.31 12.95
C LEU A 345 4.56 19.20 14.03
N GLU A 346 4.94 20.43 13.70
CA GLU A 346 5.45 21.42 14.67
C GLU A 346 4.39 21.77 15.69
N LYS A 347 3.16 22.07 15.25
CA LYS A 347 2.03 22.38 16.13
C LYS A 347 1.67 21.23 17.06
N GLU A 348 1.59 20.03 16.52
CA GLU A 348 1.29 18.83 17.31
C GLU A 348 2.34 18.58 18.39
N ARG A 349 3.62 18.82 18.09
CA ARG A 349 4.74 18.69 19.07
C ARG A 349 4.66 19.75 20.15
N ALA A 350 4.42 21.01 19.79
CA ALA A 350 4.28 22.12 20.74
C ALA A 350 3.16 21.84 21.75
N THR A 351 1.96 21.50 21.27
CA THR A 351 0.80 21.19 22.12
C THR A 351 1.04 19.95 23.01
N ARG A 352 1.86 19.00 22.57
CA ARG A 352 2.23 17.83 23.39
C ARG A 352 3.20 18.21 24.51
N GLY A 353 4.17 19.09 24.23
CA GLY A 353 5.15 19.59 25.22
C GLY A 353 4.46 20.30 26.38
N ASP A 354 3.47 21.15 26.09
CA ASP A 354 2.70 21.88 27.10
C ASP A 354 1.85 21.00 28.03
N ARG A 355 1.53 19.75 27.61
CA ARG A 355 0.73 18.79 28.41
C ARG A 355 1.59 17.89 29.32
N THR A 356 2.90 17.86 29.11
CA THR A 356 3.84 17.06 29.87
C THR A 356 4.64 17.89 30.88
N SER A 357 4.45 19.21 30.89
CA SER A 357 4.96 20.18 31.87
C SER A 357 3.87 20.52 32.90
#